data_8300624b1d5041f4bf56ba752d7d0760
#
_entry.id   8300624b1d5041f4bf56ba752d7d0760
#
_cell.length_a   1.000
_cell.length_b   1.000
_cell.length_c   1.000
_cell.angle_alpha   90.00
_cell.angle_beta   90.00
_cell.angle_gamma   90.00
#
_symmetry.space_group_name_H-M   'P 1'
#
loop_
_entity.id
_entity.type
_entity.pdbx_description
1 polymer ?
#
loop_
_entity_poly.entity_id
_entity_poly.type
_entity_poly.pdbx_seq_one_letter_code
_entity_poly.pdbx_strand_id
1 'polypeptide(L)'
;CMTKMSSQDKNLTIESHFSQLAQHALTGNFLLAMAYFLTGKMGIFLASPLGFASAIWPASGIALGWVLIYGSRLLPGVLLGSLMINLDTVIHATGLSIFEINWIRPILSGVGAAAQAWLGVGLIRRYAGFNFAFEEPEVVVKTLVLGGLVATLINATWSIFVLNWGSEISTGRWLQGW
;
A
#
# COMPACT_ATOMS: atom_id res chain seq x y z
N CYS A 1 -21.27 12.52 46.68
CA CYS A 1 -21.41 13.73 45.88
C CYS A 1 -20.83 13.46 44.53
N MET A 2 -21.65 13.01 43.54
CA MET A 2 -21.23 12.81 42.17
C MET A 2 -21.28 14.18 41.49
N THR A 3 -20.12 14.76 41.24
CA THR A 3 -19.98 16.02 40.48
C THR A 3 -20.41 15.76 39.02
N LYS A 4 -21.52 16.33 38.60
CA LYS A 4 -22.04 16.24 37.26
C LYS A 4 -21.08 16.99 36.34
N MET A 5 -20.29 16.26 35.55
CA MET A 5 -19.38 16.82 34.55
C MET A 5 -20.15 17.72 33.59
N SER A 6 -19.68 18.96 33.42
CA SER A 6 -20.27 19.95 32.50
C SER A 6 -20.25 19.42 31.05
N SER A 7 -21.22 19.82 30.26
CA SER A 7 -21.23 19.52 28.80
C SER A 7 -19.95 20.05 28.11
N GLN A 8 -19.37 21.12 28.63
CA GLN A 8 -18.14 21.72 28.15
C GLN A 8 -16.92 20.83 28.44
N ASP A 9 -16.83 20.20 29.61
CA ASP A 9 -15.75 19.27 29.96
C ASP A 9 -15.79 18.01 29.10
N LYS A 10 -16.98 17.53 28.77
CA LYS A 10 -17.17 16.39 27.85
C LYS A 10 -16.67 16.72 26.43
N ASN A 11 -16.99 17.91 25.93
CA ASN A 11 -16.57 18.35 24.60
C ASN A 11 -15.03 18.49 24.53
N LEU A 12 -14.38 19.09 25.53
CA LEU A 12 -12.92 19.21 25.59
C LEU A 12 -12.24 17.84 25.64
N THR A 13 -12.81 16.87 26.36
CA THR A 13 -12.28 15.51 26.41
C THR A 13 -12.42 14.79 25.08
N ILE A 14 -13.54 14.98 24.39
CA ILE A 14 -13.78 14.39 23.06
C ILE A 14 -12.80 15.00 22.03
N GLU A 15 -12.64 16.32 22.01
CA GLU A 15 -11.70 17.00 21.10
C GLU A 15 -10.25 16.57 21.33
N SER A 16 -9.81 16.43 22.59
CA SER A 16 -8.47 15.94 22.91
C SER A 16 -8.24 14.51 22.44
N HIS A 17 -9.22 13.62 22.59
CA HIS A 17 -9.16 12.25 22.10
C HIS A 17 -9.10 12.19 20.57
N PHE A 18 -9.91 13.00 19.87
CA PHE A 18 -9.87 13.07 18.39
C PHE A 18 -8.54 13.60 17.87
N SER A 19 -7.95 14.61 18.51
CA SER A 19 -6.65 15.16 18.14
C SER A 19 -5.52 14.14 18.32
N GLN A 20 -5.52 13.38 19.41
CA GLN A 20 -4.56 12.30 19.63
C GLN A 20 -4.70 11.18 18.61
N LEU A 21 -5.91 10.72 18.31
CA LEU A 21 -6.18 9.69 17.30
C LEU A 21 -5.74 10.16 15.90
N ALA A 22 -5.97 11.43 15.56
CA ALA A 22 -5.53 12.01 14.30
C ALA A 22 -4.00 12.09 14.22
N GLN A 23 -3.31 12.51 15.28
CA GLN A 23 -1.85 12.56 15.32
C GLN A 23 -1.24 11.17 15.17
N HIS A 24 -1.77 10.16 15.86
CA HIS A 24 -1.30 8.78 15.72
C HIS A 24 -1.53 8.23 14.30
N ALA A 25 -2.66 8.58 13.66
CA ALA A 25 -2.93 8.19 12.29
C ALA A 25 -1.97 8.89 11.30
N LEU A 26 -1.70 10.17 11.46
CA LEU A 26 -0.76 10.92 10.62
C LEU A 26 0.66 10.37 10.74
N THR A 27 1.14 10.16 11.96
CA THR A 27 2.45 9.56 12.22
C THR A 27 2.54 8.15 11.62
N GLY A 28 1.51 7.32 11.80
CA GLY A 28 1.45 5.98 11.23
C GLY A 28 1.48 5.97 9.71
N ASN A 29 0.74 6.88 9.06
CA ASN A 29 0.75 7.02 7.60
C ASN A 29 2.12 7.50 7.09
N PHE A 30 2.76 8.46 7.77
CA PHE A 30 4.09 8.93 7.40
C PHE A 30 5.13 7.81 7.52
N LEU A 31 5.16 7.09 8.64
CA LEU A 31 6.09 5.98 8.86
C LEU A 31 5.87 4.87 7.83
N LEU A 32 4.61 4.54 7.53
CA LEU A 32 4.30 3.54 6.51
C LEU A 32 4.72 4.00 5.11
N ALA A 33 4.50 5.26 4.75
CA ALA A 33 4.92 5.81 3.46
C ALA A 33 6.45 5.73 3.30
N MET A 34 7.20 6.08 4.35
CA MET A 34 8.67 5.98 4.35
C MET A 34 9.15 4.52 4.27
N ALA A 35 8.57 3.62 5.06
CA ALA A 35 8.89 2.21 5.01
C ALA A 35 8.59 1.60 3.63
N TYR A 36 7.44 1.94 3.04
CA TYR A 36 7.06 1.52 1.69
C TYR A 36 8.06 2.03 0.65
N PHE A 37 8.41 3.32 0.70
CA PHE A 37 9.39 3.91 -0.21
C PHE A 37 10.76 3.24 -0.11
N LEU A 38 11.31 3.11 1.10
CA LEU A 38 12.63 2.51 1.32
C LEU A 38 12.68 1.05 0.86
N THR A 39 11.67 0.27 1.19
CA THR A 39 11.60 -1.14 0.77
C THR A 39 11.28 -1.29 -0.72
N GLY A 40 10.56 -0.32 -1.31
CA GLY A 40 10.40 -0.22 -2.75
C GLY A 40 11.72 0.03 -3.48
N LYS A 41 12.57 0.93 -2.96
CA LYS A 41 13.94 1.14 -3.48
C LYS A 41 14.78 -0.14 -3.38
N MET A 42 14.69 -0.87 -2.27
CA MET A 42 15.35 -2.17 -2.15
C MET A 42 14.83 -3.17 -3.19
N GLY A 43 13.51 -3.22 -3.43
CA GLY A 43 12.91 -4.06 -4.45
C GLY A 43 13.43 -3.73 -5.86
N ILE A 44 13.56 -2.45 -6.21
CA ILE A 44 14.14 -2.01 -7.50
C ILE A 44 15.62 -2.41 -7.58
N PHE A 45 16.38 -2.23 -6.51
CA PHE A 45 17.80 -2.62 -6.47
C PHE A 45 18.00 -4.12 -6.64
N LEU A 46 17.09 -4.94 -6.09
CA LEU A 46 17.09 -6.40 -6.23
C LEU A 46 16.51 -6.88 -7.56
N ALA A 47 15.77 -6.03 -8.29
CA ALA A 47 15.34 -6.32 -9.64
C ALA A 47 16.57 -6.42 -10.54
N SER A 48 16.82 -7.62 -11.06
CA SER A 48 18.01 -7.95 -11.85
C SER A 48 18.19 -7.01 -13.04
N PRO A 49 19.45 -6.77 -13.49
CA PRO A 49 19.77 -5.98 -14.69
C PRO A 49 19.12 -6.46 -16.01
N LEU A 50 18.47 -7.63 -15.99
CA LEU A 50 17.82 -8.25 -17.15
C LEU A 50 16.42 -7.72 -17.48
N GLY A 51 15.95 -6.66 -16.79
CA GLY A 51 14.69 -5.99 -17.13
C GLY A 51 13.41 -6.76 -16.76
N PHE A 52 13.51 -7.84 -16.01
CA PHE A 52 12.37 -8.57 -15.48
C PHE A 52 11.80 -7.85 -14.26
N ALA A 53 10.46 -7.78 -14.18
CA ALA A 53 9.78 -7.32 -12.98
C ALA A 53 10.30 -8.06 -11.74
N SER A 54 10.54 -7.34 -10.63
CA SER A 54 10.98 -7.99 -9.40
C SER A 54 9.93 -9.00 -8.95
N ALA A 55 10.29 -10.28 -8.90
CA ALA A 55 9.41 -11.34 -8.41
C ALA A 55 9.02 -11.16 -6.93
N ILE A 56 9.79 -10.34 -6.19
CA ILE A 56 9.56 -10.06 -4.78
C ILE A 56 9.47 -8.54 -4.61
N TRP A 57 8.30 -8.07 -4.14
CA TRP A 57 8.07 -6.65 -3.84
C TRP A 57 7.83 -6.46 -2.34
N PRO A 58 8.90 -6.27 -1.53
CA PRO A 58 8.80 -6.23 -0.07
C PRO A 58 7.85 -5.13 0.44
N ALA A 59 7.74 -4.03 -0.28
CA ALA A 59 6.87 -2.92 0.07
C ALA A 59 5.39 -3.33 0.17
N SER A 60 4.90 -4.22 -0.71
CA SER A 60 3.51 -4.71 -0.65
C SER A 60 3.26 -5.57 0.59
N GLY A 61 4.24 -6.37 1.00
CA GLY A 61 4.16 -7.18 2.23
C GLY A 61 4.08 -6.30 3.49
N ILE A 62 4.92 -5.25 3.55
CA ILE A 62 4.89 -4.27 4.66
C ILE A 62 3.55 -3.52 4.69
N ALA A 63 3.06 -3.06 3.54
CA ALA A 63 1.77 -2.40 3.44
C ALA A 63 0.63 -3.31 3.94
N LEU A 64 0.59 -4.56 3.47
CA LEU A 64 -0.40 -5.54 3.88
C LEU A 64 -0.34 -5.81 5.39
N GLY A 65 0.84 -6.05 5.94
CA GLY A 65 1.03 -6.33 7.36
C GLY A 65 0.61 -5.15 8.25
N TRP A 66 1.01 -3.93 7.91
CA TRP A 66 0.63 -2.74 8.69
C TRP A 66 -0.87 -2.43 8.60
N VAL A 67 -1.47 -2.51 7.41
CA VAL A 67 -2.93 -2.31 7.28
C VAL A 67 -3.71 -3.43 7.97
N LEU A 68 -3.19 -4.65 8.00
CA LEU A 68 -3.79 -5.77 8.72
C LEU A 68 -3.80 -5.53 10.24
N ILE A 69 -2.70 -5.04 10.80
CA ILE A 69 -2.53 -4.80 12.26
C ILE A 69 -3.26 -3.52 12.69
N TYR A 70 -3.01 -2.40 12.01
CA TYR A 70 -3.46 -1.07 12.44
C TYR A 70 -4.73 -0.58 11.77
N GLY A 71 -5.22 -1.31 10.76
CA GLY A 71 -6.47 -1.02 10.08
C GLY A 71 -6.34 -0.15 8.83
N SER A 72 -7.45 -0.01 8.10
CA SER A 72 -7.54 0.68 6.80
C SER A 72 -7.25 2.19 6.85
N ARG A 73 -7.20 2.80 8.03
CA ARG A 73 -6.79 4.21 8.22
C ARG A 73 -5.35 4.50 7.78
N LEU A 74 -4.54 3.45 7.54
CA LEU A 74 -3.17 3.57 7.03
C LEU A 74 -3.06 3.45 5.50
N LEU A 75 -4.16 3.25 4.78
CA LEU A 75 -4.18 3.22 3.32
C LEU A 75 -3.61 4.49 2.66
N PRO A 76 -3.85 5.72 3.19
CA PRO A 76 -3.19 6.91 2.66
C PRO A 76 -1.66 6.83 2.69
N GLY A 77 -1.06 6.20 3.70
CA GLY A 77 0.38 5.96 3.79
C GLY A 77 0.89 5.02 2.70
N VAL A 78 0.14 3.97 2.37
CA VAL A 78 0.45 3.06 1.24
C VAL A 78 0.40 3.82 -0.08
N LEU A 79 -0.65 4.61 -0.31
CA LEU A 79 -0.82 5.43 -1.52
C LEU A 79 0.35 6.40 -1.68
N LEU A 80 0.70 7.15 -0.62
CA LEU A 80 1.79 8.11 -0.63
C LEU A 80 3.15 7.43 -0.87
N GLY A 81 3.44 6.33 -0.19
CA GLY A 81 4.68 5.58 -0.37
C GLY A 81 4.82 5.01 -1.79
N SER A 82 3.73 4.47 -2.33
CA SER A 82 3.69 3.99 -3.71
C SER A 82 3.83 5.14 -4.71
N LEU A 83 3.19 6.28 -4.48
CA LEU A 83 3.34 7.48 -5.30
C LEU A 83 4.80 7.94 -5.33
N MET A 84 5.45 8.02 -4.16
CA MET A 84 6.85 8.46 -4.05
C MET A 84 7.80 7.55 -4.83
N ILE A 85 7.67 6.21 -4.71
CA ILE A 85 8.55 5.28 -5.41
C ILE A 85 8.32 5.30 -6.93
N ASN A 86 7.07 5.46 -7.38
CA ASN A 86 6.75 5.56 -8.81
C ASN A 86 7.28 6.88 -9.40
N LEU A 87 7.16 8.01 -8.71
CA LEU A 87 7.72 9.30 -9.13
C LEU A 87 9.24 9.23 -9.22
N ASP A 88 9.90 8.72 -8.18
CA ASP A 88 11.34 8.54 -8.16
C ASP A 88 11.81 7.67 -9.34
N THR A 89 11.11 6.59 -9.63
CA THR A 89 11.43 5.70 -10.76
C THR A 89 11.30 6.43 -12.10
N VAL A 90 10.23 7.21 -12.30
CA VAL A 90 10.02 7.98 -13.54
C VAL A 90 11.10 9.04 -13.70
N ILE A 91 11.42 9.82 -12.66
CA ILE A 91 12.47 10.85 -12.68
C ILE A 91 13.82 10.24 -13.09
N HIS A 92 14.20 9.12 -12.47
CA HIS A 92 15.47 8.46 -12.77
C HIS A 92 15.53 7.83 -14.16
N ALA A 93 14.40 7.30 -14.64
CA ALA A 93 14.31 6.65 -15.95
C ALA A 93 14.27 7.64 -17.11
N THR A 94 13.66 8.82 -16.94
CA THR A 94 13.41 9.77 -18.03
C THR A 94 14.28 11.03 -17.94
N GLY A 95 14.84 11.34 -16.77
CA GLY A 95 15.54 12.60 -16.51
C GLY A 95 14.61 13.83 -16.48
N LEU A 96 13.29 13.65 -16.56
CA LEU A 96 12.31 14.74 -16.55
C LEU A 96 12.24 15.38 -15.16
N SER A 97 11.99 16.69 -15.15
CA SER A 97 11.67 17.40 -13.91
C SER A 97 10.29 17.00 -13.41
N ILE A 98 10.04 17.21 -12.10
CA ILE A 98 8.76 16.89 -11.46
C ILE A 98 7.57 17.63 -12.10
N PHE A 99 7.80 18.75 -12.76
CA PHE A 99 6.77 19.55 -13.45
C PHE A 99 6.41 19.01 -14.84
N GLU A 100 7.27 18.19 -15.44
CA GLU A 100 7.08 17.60 -16.78
C GLU A 100 6.49 16.20 -16.73
N ILE A 101 6.41 15.61 -15.53
CA ILE A 101 5.91 14.25 -15.34
C ILE A 101 4.40 14.21 -15.54
N ASN A 102 3.93 13.19 -16.25
CA ASN A 102 2.51 12.84 -16.26
C ASN A 102 2.14 12.14 -14.93
N TRP A 103 1.55 12.89 -14.01
CA TRP A 103 1.17 12.44 -12.68
C TRP A 103 0.09 11.36 -12.64
N ILE A 104 -0.67 11.19 -13.72
CA ILE A 104 -1.79 10.23 -13.77
C ILE A 104 -1.30 8.81 -13.49
N ARG A 105 -0.21 8.38 -14.15
CA ARG A 105 0.32 7.02 -13.97
C ARG A 105 0.82 6.73 -12.55
N PRO A 106 1.69 7.57 -11.93
CA PRO A 106 2.09 7.38 -10.53
C PRO A 106 0.93 7.38 -9.55
N ILE A 107 -0.09 8.24 -9.75
CA ILE A 107 -1.29 8.28 -8.90
C ILE A 107 -2.09 6.99 -9.04
N LEU A 108 -2.37 6.53 -10.27
CA LEU A 108 -3.10 5.28 -10.51
C LEU A 108 -2.36 4.06 -9.95
N SER A 109 -1.03 4.03 -10.03
CA SER A 109 -0.20 2.99 -9.40
C SER A 109 -0.35 3.02 -7.88
N GLY A 110 -0.36 4.22 -7.27
CA GLY A 110 -0.60 4.39 -5.84
C GLY A 110 -1.99 3.90 -5.41
N VAL A 111 -3.01 4.21 -6.18
CA VAL A 111 -4.38 3.70 -5.96
C VAL A 111 -4.42 2.18 -6.04
N GLY A 112 -3.74 1.57 -7.02
CA GLY A 112 -3.62 0.12 -7.14
C GLY A 112 -2.97 -0.53 -5.93
N ALA A 113 -1.87 0.03 -5.43
CA ALA A 113 -1.18 -0.47 -4.24
C ALA A 113 -2.06 -0.36 -2.97
N ALA A 114 -2.78 0.74 -2.79
CA ALA A 114 -3.71 0.90 -1.67
C ALA A 114 -4.90 -0.07 -1.78
N ALA A 115 -5.45 -0.25 -3.00
CA ALA A 115 -6.52 -1.21 -3.26
C ALA A 115 -6.06 -2.65 -3.00
N GLN A 116 -4.85 -3.02 -3.42
CA GLN A 116 -4.24 -4.32 -3.12
C GLN A 116 -4.18 -4.59 -1.62
N ALA A 117 -3.64 -3.63 -0.84
CA ALA A 117 -3.54 -3.78 0.61
C ALA A 117 -4.92 -3.90 1.27
N TRP A 118 -5.89 -3.10 0.83
CA TRP A 118 -7.27 -3.15 1.34
C TRP A 118 -7.97 -4.46 1.02
N LEU A 119 -7.90 -4.92 -0.23
CA LEU A 119 -8.49 -6.19 -0.66
C LEU A 119 -7.82 -7.38 0.03
N GLY A 120 -6.48 -7.39 0.10
CA GLY A 120 -5.72 -8.44 0.77
C GLY A 120 -6.11 -8.58 2.24
N VAL A 121 -6.19 -7.46 2.97
CA VAL A 121 -6.65 -7.44 4.36
C VAL A 121 -8.10 -7.91 4.48
N GLY A 122 -8.98 -7.48 3.58
CA GLY A 122 -10.38 -7.91 3.55
C GLY A 122 -10.53 -9.42 3.36
N LEU A 123 -9.78 -9.99 2.42
CA LEU A 123 -9.76 -11.42 2.15
C LEU A 123 -9.20 -12.21 3.34
N ILE A 124 -8.07 -11.78 3.92
CA ILE A 124 -7.47 -12.44 5.07
C ILE A 124 -8.44 -12.46 6.25
N ARG A 125 -9.02 -11.30 6.59
CA ARG A 125 -9.97 -11.19 7.72
C ARG A 125 -11.22 -12.04 7.51
N ARG A 126 -11.69 -12.14 6.28
CA ARG A 126 -12.91 -12.89 5.96
C ARG A 126 -12.72 -14.40 5.92
N TYR A 127 -11.58 -14.88 5.39
CA TYR A 127 -11.38 -16.30 5.07
C TYR A 127 -10.32 -17.00 5.93
N ALA A 128 -9.32 -16.26 6.44
CA ALA A 128 -8.31 -16.81 7.33
C ALA A 128 -8.66 -16.67 8.81
N GLY A 129 -9.66 -15.83 9.16
CA GLY A 129 -10.06 -15.66 10.57
C GLY A 129 -8.91 -15.07 11.39
N PHE A 130 -8.39 -13.92 11.00
CA PHE A 130 -7.18 -13.34 11.60
C PHE A 130 -7.34 -13.08 13.11
N ASN A 131 -6.91 -14.04 13.89
CA ASN A 131 -6.47 -13.87 15.28
C ASN A 131 -4.95 -13.72 15.26
N PHE A 132 -4.38 -12.83 16.09
CA PHE A 132 -2.93 -12.54 16.12
C PHE A 132 -2.02 -13.75 16.43
N ALA A 133 -2.58 -14.91 16.68
CA ALA A 133 -1.90 -16.17 16.85
C ALA A 133 -1.73 -16.86 15.48
N PHE A 134 -0.61 -16.62 14.81
CA PHE A 134 -0.17 -17.45 13.68
C PHE A 134 0.24 -18.87 14.13
N GLU A 135 -0.48 -19.43 15.09
CA GLU A 135 -0.18 -20.75 15.67
C GLU A 135 -0.67 -21.89 14.78
N GLU A 136 -1.67 -21.61 13.94
CA GLU A 136 -2.22 -22.62 13.05
C GLU A 136 -1.60 -22.51 11.65
N PRO A 137 -0.93 -23.58 11.14
CA PRO A 137 -0.34 -23.58 9.80
C PRO A 137 -1.34 -23.23 8.69
N GLU A 138 -2.60 -23.59 8.85
CA GLU A 138 -3.68 -23.32 7.91
C GLU A 138 -3.94 -21.81 7.77
N VAL A 139 -3.92 -21.05 8.87
CA VAL A 139 -4.09 -19.60 8.88
C VAL A 139 -2.92 -18.92 8.15
N VAL A 140 -1.70 -19.41 8.38
CA VAL A 140 -0.50 -18.90 7.69
C VAL A 140 -0.61 -19.12 6.18
N VAL A 141 -0.94 -20.33 5.74
CA VAL A 141 -1.09 -20.67 4.32
C VAL A 141 -2.20 -19.83 3.67
N LYS A 142 -3.38 -19.71 4.31
CA LYS A 142 -4.46 -18.86 3.80
C LYS A 142 -4.03 -17.39 3.69
N THR A 143 -3.29 -16.87 4.67
CA THR A 143 -2.78 -15.49 4.66
C THR A 143 -1.81 -15.27 3.50
N LEU A 144 -0.88 -16.21 3.27
CA LEU A 144 0.07 -16.14 2.15
C LEU A 144 -0.63 -16.22 0.79
N VAL A 145 -1.61 -17.10 0.65
CA VAL A 145 -2.36 -17.26 -0.62
C VAL A 145 -3.24 -16.04 -0.88
N LEU A 146 -4.02 -15.62 0.09
CA LEU A 146 -5.01 -14.54 -0.12
C LEU A 146 -4.33 -13.15 -0.17
N GLY A 147 -3.40 -12.88 0.72
CA GLY A 147 -2.69 -11.60 0.81
C GLY A 147 -1.50 -11.53 -0.15
N GLY A 148 -0.73 -12.61 -0.25
CA GLY A 148 0.44 -12.68 -1.11
C GLY A 148 0.08 -12.90 -2.58
N LEU A 149 -0.61 -13.99 -2.89
CA LEU A 149 -0.84 -14.38 -4.29
C LEU A 149 -2.04 -13.62 -4.90
N VAL A 150 -3.24 -13.76 -4.33
CA VAL A 150 -4.47 -13.22 -4.95
C VAL A 150 -4.45 -11.70 -5.02
N ALA A 151 -4.12 -11.02 -3.92
CA ALA A 151 -4.07 -9.57 -3.90
C ALA A 151 -2.97 -9.01 -4.83
N THR A 152 -1.83 -9.70 -4.93
CA THR A 152 -0.73 -9.30 -5.83
C THR A 152 -1.10 -9.48 -7.30
N LEU A 153 -1.79 -10.55 -7.67
CA LEU A 153 -2.28 -10.75 -9.05
C LEU A 153 -3.22 -9.63 -9.48
N ILE A 154 -4.12 -9.19 -8.61
CA ILE A 154 -5.03 -8.08 -8.90
C ILE A 154 -4.24 -6.79 -9.17
N ASN A 155 -3.25 -6.47 -8.33
CA ASN A 155 -2.44 -5.28 -8.51
C ASN A 155 -1.50 -5.38 -9.73
N ALA A 156 -0.95 -6.54 -10.03
CA ALA A 156 -0.14 -6.76 -11.22
C ALA A 156 -0.97 -6.49 -12.49
N THR A 157 -2.18 -7.02 -12.56
CA THR A 157 -3.12 -6.77 -13.67
C THR A 157 -3.45 -5.27 -13.79
N TRP A 158 -3.73 -4.61 -12.66
CA TRP A 158 -3.97 -3.17 -12.62
C TRP A 158 -2.76 -2.37 -13.12
N SER A 159 -1.56 -2.72 -12.67
CA SER A 159 -0.32 -2.03 -13.05
C SER A 159 -0.04 -2.14 -14.53
N ILE A 160 -0.25 -3.33 -15.12
CA ILE A 160 -0.12 -3.53 -16.57
C ILE A 160 -1.13 -2.65 -17.32
N PHE A 161 -2.38 -2.59 -16.86
CA PHE A 161 -3.40 -1.74 -17.45
C PHE A 161 -2.97 -0.26 -17.41
N VAL A 162 -2.49 0.24 -16.28
CA VAL A 162 -2.03 1.62 -16.09
C VAL A 162 -0.82 1.93 -16.97
N LEU A 163 0.15 1.02 -17.07
CA LEU A 163 1.35 1.22 -17.89
C LEU A 163 1.04 1.26 -19.39
N ASN A 164 0.05 0.49 -19.82
CA ASN A 164 -0.37 0.45 -21.22
C ASN A 164 -1.41 1.52 -21.57
N TRP A 165 -1.92 2.27 -20.62
CA TRP A 165 -2.88 3.34 -20.86
C TRP A 165 -2.27 4.43 -21.75
N GLY A 166 -2.85 4.60 -22.95
CA GLY A 166 -2.39 5.60 -23.92
C GLY A 166 -1.12 5.24 -24.70
N SER A 167 -0.63 4.02 -24.63
CA SER A 167 0.44 3.51 -25.48
C SER A 167 -0.15 2.58 -26.55
N GLU A 168 0.22 2.77 -27.82
CA GLU A 168 -0.08 1.83 -28.92
C GLU A 168 0.79 0.56 -28.81
N ILE A 169 0.69 -0.14 -27.67
CA ILE A 169 1.50 -1.34 -27.47
C ILE A 169 0.74 -2.55 -28.03
N SER A 170 1.38 -3.24 -28.98
CA SER A 170 0.86 -4.47 -29.56
C SER A 170 0.59 -5.53 -28.47
N THR A 171 -0.51 -6.27 -28.64
CA THR A 171 -1.01 -7.31 -27.72
C THR A 171 0.05 -8.34 -27.27
N GLY A 172 1.12 -8.56 -28.05
CA GLY A 172 2.21 -9.48 -27.71
C GLY A 172 3.09 -9.03 -26.54
N ARG A 173 3.14 -7.73 -26.20
CA ARG A 173 3.91 -7.21 -25.07
C ARG A 173 3.17 -7.25 -23.73
N TRP A 174 1.87 -7.50 -23.74
CA TRP A 174 1.08 -7.68 -22.52
C TRP A 174 1.55 -8.92 -21.72
N LEU A 175 1.87 -10.00 -22.42
CA LEU A 175 2.34 -11.25 -21.81
C LEU A 175 3.77 -11.16 -21.28
N GLN A 176 4.59 -10.23 -21.79
CA GLN A 176 5.97 -10.03 -21.32
C GLN A 176 6.04 -9.16 -20.07
N GLY A 177 4.96 -8.43 -19.72
CA GLY A 177 4.84 -7.61 -18.51
C GLY A 177 4.28 -8.37 -17.30
N TRP A 178 3.83 -9.59 -17.51
CA TRP A 178 3.42 -10.55 -16.46
C TRP A 178 4.61 -11.40 -16.06
#